data_aaf5869b2732aa068835b451a02d989a
#
_entry.id   aaf5869b2732aa068835b451a02d989a
#
_cell.length_a   1.000
_cell.length_b   1.000
_cell.length_c   1.000
_cell.angle_alpha   90.00
_cell.angle_beta   90.00
_cell.angle_gamma   90.00
#
_symmetry.space_group_name_H-M   'P 1'
#
loop_
_entity.id
_entity.type
_entity.pdbx_description
1 polymer ?
#
loop_
_entity_poly.entity_id
_entity_poly.type
_entity_poly.pdbx_seq_one_letter_code
_entity_poly.pdbx_strand_id
1 'polypeptide(L)'
;MPTPPHSFSVSSAGLFRQCPRRWRFRYVEKRPDPPGKPALLGTFVHRVLELLCSEPAGGRTVDRARELAGTAWPETRGDADFIALGLDHAAQRQFRWDGWTAIEKLWELEDPAEVDVEATEAKVSATVGGVPFFGIIDRLDSAGDGLVVTDYKTGKAPRPGDVPDKLDQVLLYAAAVENQRGERPSRGRLYFLGNQVVETPVTEEGLNGSVSRFSETWAEVGQACTDDEFDAKVSPLCGWCPYVVDCVEGASEVRSRAGRGRLRADAPARTLLGL
;
A
#
# COMPACT_ATOMS: atom_id res chain seq x y z
N MET A 1 19.35 5.56 -22.12
CA MET A 1 18.21 4.65 -21.93
C MET A 1 17.91 4.56 -20.44
N PRO A 2 16.66 4.58 -20.03
CA PRO A 2 16.30 4.34 -18.64
C PRO A 2 16.74 2.92 -18.21
N THR A 3 17.05 2.76 -16.93
CA THR A 3 17.42 1.46 -16.37
C THR A 3 16.38 1.05 -15.33
N PRO A 4 16.06 -0.26 -15.24
CA PRO A 4 15.22 -0.76 -14.16
C PRO A 4 15.80 -0.38 -12.79
N PRO A 5 14.96 -0.20 -11.74
CA PRO A 5 15.45 0.12 -10.40
C PRO A 5 16.22 -1.05 -9.79
N HIS A 6 17.10 -0.75 -8.81
CA HIS A 6 17.89 -1.78 -8.10
C HIS A 6 17.04 -2.73 -7.26
N SER A 7 15.82 -2.34 -6.89
CA SER A 7 14.87 -3.17 -6.18
C SER A 7 13.45 -2.92 -6.69
N PHE A 8 12.62 -3.94 -6.63
CA PHE A 8 11.24 -3.88 -7.11
C PHE A 8 10.30 -4.32 -5.99
N SER A 9 9.29 -3.52 -5.70
CA SER A 9 8.31 -3.78 -4.64
C SER A 9 6.95 -4.11 -5.21
N VAL A 10 6.07 -4.67 -4.39
CA VAL A 10 4.67 -4.92 -4.76
C VAL A 10 3.98 -3.63 -5.22
N SER A 11 4.19 -2.51 -4.51
CA SER A 11 3.61 -1.22 -4.88
C SER A 11 4.15 -0.69 -6.20
N SER A 12 5.45 -0.89 -6.48
CA SER A 12 6.07 -0.52 -7.76
C SER A 12 5.49 -1.34 -8.91
N ALA A 13 5.37 -2.66 -8.73
CA ALA A 13 4.74 -3.55 -9.71
C ALA A 13 3.27 -3.17 -9.98
N GLY A 14 2.52 -2.91 -8.91
CA GLY A 14 1.14 -2.46 -9.01
C GLY A 14 0.99 -1.15 -9.77
N LEU A 15 1.90 -0.19 -9.53
CA LEU A 15 1.88 1.10 -10.25
C LEU A 15 2.21 0.92 -11.75
N PHE A 16 3.17 0.06 -12.09
CA PHE A 16 3.51 -0.22 -13.50
C PHE A 16 2.31 -0.85 -14.22
N ARG A 17 1.70 -1.89 -13.64
CA ARG A 17 0.49 -2.52 -14.20
C ARG A 17 -0.67 -1.54 -14.35
N GLN A 18 -0.82 -0.62 -13.38
CA GLN A 18 -1.84 0.43 -13.42
C GLN A 18 -1.58 1.43 -14.56
N CYS A 19 -0.35 1.94 -14.71
CA CYS A 19 0.03 2.89 -15.74
C CYS A 19 1.55 2.96 -15.89
N PRO A 20 2.17 2.35 -16.93
CA PRO A 20 3.60 2.45 -17.19
C PRO A 20 4.11 3.89 -17.27
N ARG A 21 3.34 4.82 -17.90
CA ARG A 21 3.70 6.24 -17.99
C ARG A 21 3.85 6.89 -16.60
N ARG A 22 2.92 6.64 -15.68
CA ARG A 22 3.01 7.14 -14.29
C ARG A 22 4.21 6.53 -13.57
N TRP A 23 4.46 5.24 -13.79
CA TRP A 23 5.62 4.55 -13.24
C TRP A 23 6.93 5.17 -13.74
N ARG A 24 7.05 5.49 -15.04
CA ARG A 24 8.18 6.21 -15.61
C ARG A 24 8.44 7.53 -14.90
N PHE A 25 7.42 8.38 -14.78
CA PHE A 25 7.54 9.68 -14.12
C PHE A 25 8.09 9.53 -12.69
N ARG A 26 7.59 8.54 -11.94
CA ARG A 26 7.98 8.33 -10.55
C ARG A 26 9.35 7.66 -10.40
N TYR A 27 9.61 6.57 -11.10
CA TYR A 27 10.77 5.71 -10.85
C TYR A 27 11.96 5.97 -11.78
N VAL A 28 11.74 6.42 -13.00
CA VAL A 28 12.79 6.78 -13.97
C VAL A 28 13.14 8.26 -13.84
N GLU A 29 12.15 9.13 -13.99
CA GLU A 29 12.35 10.58 -13.97
C GLU A 29 12.44 11.16 -12.55
N LYS A 30 12.18 10.36 -11.52
CA LYS A 30 12.23 10.74 -10.09
C LYS A 30 11.37 11.97 -9.75
N ARG A 31 10.26 12.14 -10.47
CA ARG A 31 9.34 13.24 -10.23
C ARG A 31 8.57 13.04 -8.92
N PRO A 32 8.28 14.10 -8.17
CA PRO A 32 7.49 14.00 -6.95
C PRO A 32 6.11 13.35 -7.20
N ASP A 33 5.75 12.39 -6.37
CA ASP A 33 4.42 11.74 -6.33
C ASP A 33 3.91 11.82 -4.88
N PRO A 34 3.53 13.03 -4.41
CA PRO A 34 3.17 13.23 -3.03
C PRO A 34 1.95 12.41 -2.65
N PRO A 35 1.94 11.78 -1.47
CA PRO A 35 0.82 10.99 -1.01
C PRO A 35 -0.41 11.88 -0.76
N GLY A 36 -1.57 11.43 -1.23
CA GLY A 36 -2.82 12.10 -0.91
C GLY A 36 -3.29 11.80 0.52
N LYS A 37 -4.32 12.54 0.99
CA LYS A 37 -4.91 12.39 2.34
C LYS A 37 -5.18 10.92 2.72
N PRO A 38 -5.73 10.02 1.86
CA PRO A 38 -5.96 8.63 2.23
C PRO A 38 -4.67 7.85 2.51
N ALA A 39 -3.59 8.09 1.77
CA ALA A 39 -2.31 7.43 1.98
C ALA A 39 -1.66 7.88 3.30
N LEU A 40 -1.69 9.19 3.58
CA LEU A 40 -1.20 9.74 4.86
C LEU A 40 -2.02 9.24 6.06
N LEU A 41 -3.34 9.03 5.88
CA LEU A 41 -4.17 8.40 6.90
C LEU A 41 -3.71 6.96 7.16
N GLY A 42 -3.41 6.21 6.11
CA GLY A 42 -2.84 4.88 6.21
C GLY A 42 -1.52 4.89 6.99
N THR A 43 -0.59 5.79 6.64
CA THR A 43 0.70 5.94 7.34
C THR A 43 0.51 6.21 8.84
N PHE A 44 -0.41 7.12 9.20
CA PHE A 44 -0.74 7.38 10.61
C PHE A 44 -1.26 6.14 11.33
N VAL A 45 -2.20 5.42 10.73
CA VAL A 45 -2.79 4.21 11.30
C VAL A 45 -1.73 3.12 11.47
N HIS A 46 -0.93 2.84 10.44
CA HIS A 46 0.15 1.84 10.50
C HIS A 46 1.16 2.19 11.59
N ARG A 47 1.53 3.48 11.75
CA ARG A 47 2.44 3.90 12.81
C ARG A 47 1.89 3.61 14.21
N VAL A 48 0.61 3.83 14.44
CA VAL A 48 -0.02 3.52 15.73
C VAL A 48 -0.07 2.02 15.97
N LEU A 49 -0.42 1.23 14.95
CA LEU A 49 -0.48 -0.24 15.06
C LEU A 49 0.92 -0.85 15.23
N GLU A 50 1.93 -0.32 14.57
CA GLU A 50 3.35 -0.68 14.81
C GLU A 50 3.73 -0.49 16.27
N LEU A 51 3.47 0.70 16.83
CA LEU A 51 3.74 1.00 18.22
C LEU A 51 2.98 0.10 19.18
N LEU A 52 1.69 -0.16 18.90
CA LEU A 52 0.85 -1.04 19.70
C LEU A 52 1.36 -2.48 19.68
N CYS A 53 1.67 -3.01 18.50
CA CYS A 53 2.15 -4.39 18.37
C CYS A 53 3.57 -4.58 18.92
N SER A 54 4.33 -3.49 19.11
CA SER A 54 5.62 -3.50 19.79
C SER A 54 5.51 -3.54 21.33
N GLU A 55 4.31 -3.26 21.90
CA GLU A 55 4.07 -3.41 23.33
C GLU A 55 3.98 -4.91 23.72
N PRO A 56 4.30 -5.26 24.98
CA PRO A 56 3.97 -6.58 25.49
C PRO A 56 2.48 -6.91 25.31
N ALA A 57 2.14 -8.17 25.08
CA ALA A 57 0.77 -8.61 24.77
C ALA A 57 -0.30 -8.02 25.69
N GLY A 58 -0.11 -8.08 27.01
CA GLY A 58 -1.05 -7.53 28.01
C GLY A 58 -1.16 -5.99 27.99
N GLY A 59 -0.28 -5.29 27.28
CA GLY A 59 -0.32 -3.83 27.09
C GLY A 59 -1.09 -3.40 25.83
N ARG A 60 -1.49 -4.32 24.97
CA ARG A 60 -2.13 -4.01 23.68
C ARG A 60 -3.63 -3.77 23.83
N THR A 61 -3.96 -2.74 24.57
CA THR A 61 -5.36 -2.38 24.88
C THR A 61 -5.83 -1.19 24.03
N VAL A 62 -7.17 -1.03 23.94
CA VAL A 62 -7.79 0.13 23.24
C VAL A 62 -7.31 1.45 23.85
N ASP A 63 -7.22 1.55 25.19
CA ASP A 63 -6.76 2.75 25.87
C ASP A 63 -5.29 3.04 25.53
N ARG A 64 -4.43 2.02 25.51
CA ARG A 64 -3.04 2.17 25.12
C ARG A 64 -2.90 2.61 23.66
N ALA A 65 -3.67 2.05 22.75
CA ALA A 65 -3.70 2.49 21.34
C ALA A 65 -4.08 3.95 21.22
N ARG A 66 -5.03 4.44 22.04
CA ARG A 66 -5.44 5.86 22.06
C ARG A 66 -4.30 6.77 22.53
N GLU A 67 -3.56 6.37 23.54
CA GLU A 67 -2.36 7.09 23.99
C GLU A 67 -1.29 7.14 22.88
N LEU A 68 -1.03 5.98 22.24
CA LEU A 68 -0.06 5.86 21.15
C LEU A 68 -0.48 6.70 19.93
N ALA A 69 -1.77 6.80 19.61
CA ALA A 69 -2.28 7.72 18.59
C ALA A 69 -1.98 9.18 18.93
N GLY A 70 -2.07 9.54 20.22
CA GLY A 70 -1.64 10.86 20.72
C GLY A 70 -0.14 11.09 20.55
N THR A 71 0.68 10.06 20.78
CA THR A 71 2.14 10.08 20.64
C THR A 71 2.57 10.18 19.18
N ALA A 72 1.92 9.46 18.27
CA ALA A 72 2.22 9.48 16.83
C ALA A 72 1.74 10.77 16.11
N TRP A 73 0.75 11.47 16.68
CA TRP A 73 0.16 12.64 16.03
C TRP A 73 1.13 13.78 15.74
N PRO A 74 2.05 14.20 16.64
CA PRO A 74 3.03 15.24 16.34
C PRO A 74 3.93 14.92 15.15
N GLU A 75 4.32 13.66 14.96
CA GLU A 75 5.09 13.17 13.82
C GLU A 75 4.29 13.37 12.51
N THR A 76 3.06 12.87 12.48
CA THR A 76 2.16 13.03 11.32
C THR A 76 1.90 14.50 10.99
N ARG A 77 1.63 15.34 12.02
CA ARG A 77 1.35 16.75 11.82
C ARG A 77 2.56 17.54 11.32
N GLY A 78 3.77 17.11 11.69
CA GLY A 78 5.03 17.71 11.28
C GLY A 78 5.53 17.23 9.91
N ASP A 79 4.91 16.22 9.33
CA ASP A 79 5.28 15.67 8.03
C ASP A 79 5.02 16.71 6.91
N ALA A 80 5.98 16.85 6.00
CA ALA A 80 5.92 17.86 4.93
C ALA A 80 4.74 17.61 3.98
N ASP A 81 4.44 16.34 3.66
CA ASP A 81 3.31 15.99 2.78
C ASP A 81 1.98 16.23 3.48
N PHE A 82 1.91 16.00 4.81
CA PHE A 82 0.71 16.34 5.58
C PHE A 82 0.47 17.84 5.64
N ILE A 83 1.53 18.64 5.86
CA ILE A 83 1.45 20.11 5.84
C ILE A 83 0.98 20.61 4.47
N ALA A 84 1.49 20.01 3.39
CA ALA A 84 1.12 20.35 2.02
C ALA A 84 -0.37 20.09 1.68
N LEU A 85 -1.09 19.26 2.48
CA LEU A 85 -2.54 19.10 2.33
C LEU A 85 -3.31 20.38 2.68
N GLY A 86 -2.72 21.34 3.39
CA GLY A 86 -3.36 22.60 3.75
C GLY A 86 -4.62 22.46 4.63
N LEU A 87 -4.70 21.39 5.44
CA LEU A 87 -5.89 21.13 6.26
C LEU A 87 -6.02 22.15 7.40
N ASP A 88 -7.19 22.74 7.52
CA ASP A 88 -7.55 23.57 8.68
C ASP A 88 -7.70 22.73 9.96
N HIS A 89 -7.88 23.39 11.10
CA HIS A 89 -8.01 22.70 12.39
C HIS A 89 -9.19 21.72 12.46
N ALA A 90 -10.28 22.00 11.77
CA ALA A 90 -11.45 21.11 11.76
C ALA A 90 -11.16 19.86 10.93
N ALA A 91 -10.57 20.03 9.75
CA ALA A 91 -10.15 18.92 8.88
C ALA A 91 -9.03 18.05 9.50
N GLN A 92 -8.10 18.66 10.27
CA GLN A 92 -7.11 17.90 11.04
C GLN A 92 -7.73 17.07 12.16
N ARG A 93 -8.74 17.63 12.89
CA ARG A 93 -9.48 16.84 13.89
C ARG A 93 -10.24 15.68 13.24
N GLN A 94 -10.87 15.92 12.07
CA GLN A 94 -11.56 14.86 11.34
C GLN A 94 -10.58 13.79 10.86
N PHE A 95 -9.41 14.16 10.37
CA PHE A 95 -8.35 13.20 9.98
C PHE A 95 -7.95 12.29 11.15
N ARG A 96 -7.71 12.88 12.33
CA ARG A 96 -7.40 12.09 13.55
C ARG A 96 -8.55 11.16 13.94
N TRP A 97 -9.78 11.64 13.83
CA TRP A 97 -10.96 10.84 14.12
C TRP A 97 -11.11 9.68 13.15
N ASP A 98 -10.94 9.93 11.85
CA ASP A 98 -10.97 8.89 10.81
C ASP A 98 -9.90 7.82 11.08
N GLY A 99 -8.68 8.24 11.43
CA GLY A 99 -7.58 7.34 11.79
C GLY A 99 -7.88 6.53 13.05
N TRP A 100 -8.39 7.19 14.10
CA TRP A 100 -8.78 6.51 15.34
C TRP A 100 -9.89 5.46 15.08
N THR A 101 -10.90 5.83 14.33
CA THR A 101 -12.00 4.92 13.96
C THR A 101 -11.50 3.68 13.22
N ALA A 102 -10.49 3.83 12.36
CA ALA A 102 -9.88 2.69 11.70
C ALA A 102 -9.08 1.81 12.68
N ILE A 103 -8.31 2.41 13.59
CA ILE A 103 -7.52 1.68 14.60
C ILE A 103 -8.43 0.90 15.55
N GLU A 104 -9.48 1.55 16.07
CA GLU A 104 -10.41 0.96 17.03
C GLU A 104 -11.10 -0.30 16.47
N LYS A 105 -11.34 -0.34 15.17
CA LYS A 105 -11.93 -1.50 14.48
C LYS A 105 -11.04 -2.74 14.44
N LEU A 106 -9.76 -2.64 14.79
CA LEU A 106 -8.91 -3.82 14.92
C LEU A 106 -9.49 -4.81 15.93
N TRP A 107 -10.06 -4.32 17.06
CA TRP A 107 -10.66 -5.16 18.10
C TRP A 107 -11.98 -5.84 17.68
N GLU A 108 -12.58 -5.41 16.56
CA GLU A 108 -13.69 -6.15 15.96
C GLU A 108 -13.19 -7.35 15.13
N LEU A 109 -11.90 -7.37 14.75
CA LEU A 109 -11.30 -8.36 13.86
C LEU A 109 -10.41 -9.36 14.60
N GLU A 110 -9.71 -8.92 15.65
CA GLU A 110 -8.86 -9.75 16.51
C GLU A 110 -8.70 -9.11 17.89
N ASP A 111 -8.28 -9.89 18.88
CA ASP A 111 -7.71 -9.36 20.12
C ASP A 111 -6.18 -9.24 19.97
N PRO A 112 -5.59 -8.04 19.88
CA PRO A 112 -4.16 -7.89 19.72
C PRO A 112 -3.35 -8.44 20.89
N ALA A 113 -3.95 -8.60 22.08
CA ALA A 113 -3.29 -9.17 23.25
C ALA A 113 -3.07 -10.69 23.12
N GLU A 114 -3.83 -11.37 22.26
CA GLU A 114 -3.69 -12.81 22.03
C GLU A 114 -2.75 -13.15 20.87
N VAL A 115 -2.22 -12.12 20.16
CA VAL A 115 -1.34 -12.33 19.02
C VAL A 115 0.12 -12.42 19.48
N ASP A 116 0.81 -13.48 19.08
CA ASP A 116 2.26 -13.63 19.29
C ASP A 116 2.99 -12.90 18.15
N VAL A 117 3.27 -11.61 18.37
CA VAL A 117 3.95 -10.76 17.40
C VAL A 117 5.45 -11.00 17.44
N GLU A 118 6.02 -11.47 16.34
CA GLU A 118 7.46 -11.67 16.20
C GLU A 118 8.19 -10.40 15.76
N ALA A 119 7.59 -9.67 14.82
CA ALA A 119 8.17 -8.41 14.33
C ALA A 119 7.10 -7.47 13.76
N THR A 120 7.36 -6.16 13.84
CA THR A 120 6.60 -5.10 13.17
C THR A 120 7.50 -4.36 12.19
N GLU A 121 6.92 -3.80 11.11
CA GLU A 121 7.65 -3.07 10.05
C GLU A 121 8.89 -3.85 9.56
N ALA A 122 8.73 -5.18 9.43
CA ALA A 122 9.83 -6.07 9.12
C ALA A 122 10.30 -5.87 7.67
N LYS A 123 11.53 -5.39 7.51
CA LYS A 123 12.14 -5.21 6.19
C LYS A 123 12.57 -6.55 5.62
N VAL A 124 12.11 -6.87 4.42
CA VAL A 124 12.53 -8.05 3.67
C VAL A 124 13.20 -7.64 2.36
N SER A 125 14.35 -8.27 2.09
CA SER A 125 15.10 -8.06 0.86
C SER A 125 15.59 -9.41 0.38
N ALA A 126 15.15 -9.84 -0.80
CA ALA A 126 15.42 -11.16 -1.33
C ALA A 126 15.39 -11.15 -2.87
N THR A 127 15.86 -12.24 -3.49
CA THR A 127 15.58 -12.48 -4.91
C THR A 127 14.33 -13.37 -5.01
N VAL A 128 13.22 -12.81 -5.47
CA VAL A 128 11.96 -13.54 -5.62
C VAL A 128 11.68 -13.76 -7.10
N GLY A 129 11.70 -15.01 -7.56
CA GLY A 129 11.51 -15.33 -8.98
C GLY A 129 12.53 -14.68 -9.93
N GLY A 130 13.79 -14.53 -9.48
CA GLY A 130 14.83 -13.84 -10.24
C GLY A 130 14.77 -12.31 -10.17
N VAL A 131 13.80 -11.73 -9.45
CA VAL A 131 13.61 -10.28 -9.32
C VAL A 131 14.16 -9.78 -7.98
N PRO A 132 14.95 -8.68 -7.97
CA PRO A 132 15.43 -8.08 -6.73
C PRO A 132 14.25 -7.44 -5.95
N PHE A 133 13.71 -8.18 -5.01
CA PHE A 133 12.55 -7.80 -4.22
C PHE A 133 12.93 -6.99 -2.98
N PHE A 134 12.15 -5.96 -2.69
CA PHE A 134 12.17 -5.26 -1.41
C PHE A 134 10.73 -5.01 -0.93
N GLY A 135 10.50 -5.23 0.36
CA GLY A 135 9.22 -4.94 1.00
C GLY A 135 9.35 -4.66 2.48
N ILE A 136 8.28 -4.15 3.05
CA ILE A 136 8.11 -3.96 4.49
C ILE A 136 6.82 -4.66 4.86
N ILE A 137 6.91 -5.58 5.82
CA ILE A 137 5.77 -6.34 6.35
C ILE A 137 5.28 -5.61 7.58
N ASP A 138 4.02 -5.20 7.62
CA ASP A 138 3.47 -4.43 8.73
C ASP A 138 3.58 -5.21 10.05
N ARG A 139 3.25 -6.52 10.02
CA ARG A 139 3.39 -7.42 11.18
C ARG A 139 3.68 -8.85 10.73
N LEU A 140 4.64 -9.46 11.38
CA LEU A 140 4.94 -10.89 11.27
C LEU A 140 4.59 -11.52 12.61
N ASP A 141 3.71 -12.53 12.58
CA ASP A 141 3.22 -13.20 13.77
C ASP A 141 3.76 -14.64 13.81
N SER A 142 3.93 -15.16 15.03
CA SER A 142 4.16 -16.58 15.28
C SER A 142 2.82 -17.24 15.64
N ALA A 143 2.47 -18.30 14.94
CA ALA A 143 1.26 -19.08 15.22
C ALA A 143 1.64 -20.55 15.41
N GLY A 144 0.73 -21.35 15.98
CA GLY A 144 1.02 -22.76 16.27
C GLY A 144 1.35 -23.61 15.03
N ASP A 145 1.03 -23.13 13.83
CA ASP A 145 1.27 -23.76 12.53
C ASP A 145 2.34 -23.03 11.67
N GLY A 146 3.07 -22.08 12.25
CA GLY A 146 4.16 -21.35 11.59
C GLY A 146 3.95 -19.83 11.53
N LEU A 147 4.77 -19.15 10.76
CA LEU A 147 4.72 -17.69 10.60
C LEU A 147 3.47 -17.25 9.83
N VAL A 148 2.95 -16.07 10.18
CA VAL A 148 1.83 -15.42 9.48
C VAL A 148 2.25 -14.01 9.06
N VAL A 149 2.15 -13.74 7.77
CA VAL A 149 2.39 -12.40 7.21
C VAL A 149 1.10 -11.59 7.27
N THR A 150 1.12 -10.49 7.99
CA THR A 150 -0.05 -9.61 8.18
C THR A 150 0.22 -8.22 7.61
N ASP A 151 -0.75 -7.69 6.85
CA ASP A 151 -0.71 -6.34 6.28
C ASP A 151 -2.05 -5.62 6.53
N TYR A 152 -1.98 -4.38 7.00
CA TYR A 152 -3.14 -3.56 7.33
C TYR A 152 -3.59 -2.70 6.15
N LYS A 153 -4.89 -2.57 5.98
CA LYS A 153 -5.50 -1.74 4.94
C LYS A 153 -6.57 -0.82 5.53
N THR A 154 -6.37 0.48 5.41
CA THR A 154 -7.36 1.49 5.81
C THR A 154 -8.45 1.72 4.76
N GLY A 155 -8.25 1.19 3.55
CA GLY A 155 -9.21 1.25 2.45
C GLY A 155 -10.35 0.25 2.60
N LYS A 156 -11.31 0.34 1.68
CA LYS A 156 -12.42 -0.61 1.60
C LYS A 156 -11.93 -2.00 1.22
N ALA A 157 -12.54 -3.02 1.81
CA ALA A 157 -12.32 -4.41 1.41
C ALA A 157 -12.63 -4.61 -0.09
N PRO A 158 -11.88 -5.46 -0.79
CA PRO A 158 -12.08 -5.73 -2.20
C PRO A 158 -13.40 -6.46 -2.43
N ARG A 159 -13.92 -6.34 -3.64
CA ARG A 159 -15.00 -7.23 -4.09
C ARG A 159 -14.45 -8.66 -4.21
N PRO A 160 -15.30 -9.69 -4.07
CA PRO A 160 -14.83 -11.09 -4.15
C PRO A 160 -13.95 -11.41 -5.37
N GLY A 161 -14.26 -10.86 -6.55
CA GLY A 161 -13.46 -11.06 -7.76
C GLY A 161 -12.10 -10.36 -7.78
N ASP A 162 -11.89 -9.35 -6.92
CA ASP A 162 -10.64 -8.59 -6.85
C ASP A 162 -9.71 -9.10 -5.72
N VAL A 163 -10.16 -10.09 -4.94
CA VAL A 163 -9.42 -10.64 -3.79
C VAL A 163 -8.09 -11.28 -4.19
N PRO A 164 -8.01 -12.13 -5.25
CA PRO A 164 -6.76 -12.77 -5.62
C PRO A 164 -5.62 -11.77 -5.86
N ASP A 165 -5.88 -10.70 -6.61
CA ASP A 165 -4.87 -9.67 -6.91
C ASP A 165 -4.37 -8.94 -5.65
N LYS A 166 -5.21 -8.85 -4.60
CA LYS A 166 -4.80 -8.24 -3.34
C LYS A 166 -3.92 -9.15 -2.51
N LEU A 167 -4.17 -10.46 -2.58
CA LEU A 167 -3.39 -11.46 -1.86
C LEU A 167 -1.97 -11.63 -2.42
N ASP A 168 -1.71 -11.24 -3.66
CA ASP A 168 -0.35 -11.24 -4.23
C ASP A 168 0.67 -10.55 -3.31
N GLN A 169 0.26 -9.48 -2.63
CA GLN A 169 1.16 -8.75 -1.75
C GLN A 169 1.68 -9.64 -0.61
N VAL A 170 0.78 -10.28 0.13
CA VAL A 170 1.17 -11.11 1.28
C VAL A 170 1.86 -12.40 0.84
N LEU A 171 1.53 -12.94 -0.33
CA LEU A 171 2.21 -14.10 -0.91
C LEU A 171 3.64 -13.77 -1.36
N LEU A 172 3.88 -12.60 -1.95
CA LEU A 172 5.23 -12.14 -2.30
C LEU A 172 6.06 -11.84 -1.06
N TYR A 173 5.46 -11.31 0.00
CA TYR A 173 6.13 -11.17 1.30
C TYR A 173 6.47 -12.53 1.89
N ALA A 174 5.55 -13.51 1.82
CA ALA A 174 5.81 -14.87 2.29
C ALA A 174 6.96 -15.53 1.50
N ALA A 175 7.01 -15.37 0.16
CA ALA A 175 8.12 -15.83 -0.65
C ALA A 175 9.46 -15.18 -0.26
N ALA A 176 9.45 -13.88 0.06
CA ALA A 176 10.65 -13.18 0.51
C ALA A 176 11.11 -13.64 1.90
N VAL A 177 10.17 -13.89 2.84
CA VAL A 177 10.47 -14.45 4.17
C VAL A 177 11.07 -15.85 4.04
N GLU A 178 10.44 -16.73 3.24
CA GLU A 178 10.94 -18.07 2.98
C GLU A 178 12.37 -18.05 2.41
N ASN A 179 12.62 -17.18 1.44
CA ASN A 179 13.96 -17.02 0.84
C ASN A 179 15.00 -16.50 1.85
N GLN A 180 14.61 -15.57 2.72
CA GLN A 180 15.53 -14.92 3.65
C GLN A 180 15.79 -15.76 4.92
N ARG A 181 14.78 -16.49 5.40
CA ARG A 181 14.82 -17.22 6.68
C ARG A 181 14.89 -18.74 6.52
N GLY A 182 14.61 -19.26 5.32
CA GLY A 182 14.49 -20.71 5.08
C GLY A 182 13.22 -21.32 5.66
N GLU A 183 12.27 -20.50 6.13
CA GLU A 183 11.00 -20.90 6.73
C GLU A 183 9.84 -20.30 5.95
N ARG A 184 8.96 -21.14 5.42
CA ARG A 184 7.77 -20.72 4.71
C ARG A 184 6.68 -20.31 5.69
N PRO A 185 6.16 -19.07 5.64
CA PRO A 185 4.97 -18.71 6.40
C PRO A 185 3.79 -19.62 6.06
N SER A 186 2.97 -19.95 7.06
CA SER A 186 1.78 -20.79 6.87
C SER A 186 0.65 -20.04 6.16
N ARG A 187 0.52 -18.73 6.43
CA ARG A 187 -0.58 -17.89 5.98
C ARG A 187 -0.17 -16.46 5.67
N GLY A 188 -0.95 -15.82 4.78
CA GLY A 188 -0.92 -14.38 4.56
C GLY A 188 -2.29 -13.77 4.85
N ARG A 189 -2.31 -12.61 5.54
CA ARG A 189 -3.51 -11.90 5.96
C ARG A 189 -3.51 -10.45 5.52
N LEU A 190 -4.67 -9.99 5.06
CA LEU A 190 -4.97 -8.58 4.83
C LEU A 190 -6.08 -8.16 5.79
N TYR A 191 -5.76 -7.27 6.71
CA TYR A 191 -6.74 -6.69 7.64
C TYR A 191 -7.30 -5.40 7.04
N PHE A 192 -8.48 -5.47 6.43
CA PHE A 192 -9.24 -4.29 6.06
C PHE A 192 -9.92 -3.73 7.30
N LEU A 193 -9.32 -2.72 7.92
CA LEU A 193 -9.74 -2.11 9.19
C LEU A 193 -11.15 -1.48 9.13
N GLY A 194 -11.84 -1.61 8.02
CA GLY A 194 -13.25 -1.29 7.90
C GLY A 194 -14.17 -2.35 8.49
N ASN A 195 -13.92 -3.64 8.19
CA ASN A 195 -14.84 -4.72 8.55
C ASN A 195 -14.42 -6.14 8.13
N GLN A 196 -13.23 -6.39 7.59
CA GLN A 196 -12.95 -7.69 7.00
C GLN A 196 -11.49 -8.11 7.11
N VAL A 197 -11.26 -9.39 7.43
CA VAL A 197 -9.99 -10.07 7.22
C VAL A 197 -10.10 -10.93 5.97
N VAL A 198 -9.11 -10.82 5.09
CA VAL A 198 -8.93 -11.71 3.94
C VAL A 198 -7.66 -12.50 4.18
N GLU A 199 -7.77 -13.82 4.25
CA GLU A 199 -6.67 -14.73 4.54
C GLU A 199 -6.48 -15.74 3.42
N THR A 200 -5.24 -16.16 3.20
CA THR A 200 -4.89 -17.25 2.30
C THR A 200 -3.81 -18.13 2.91
N PRO A 201 -3.88 -19.47 2.75
CA PRO A 201 -2.76 -20.33 3.05
C PRO A 201 -1.62 -20.05 2.05
N VAL A 202 -0.39 -20.17 2.53
CA VAL A 202 0.80 -20.03 1.68
C VAL A 202 1.12 -21.38 1.08
N THR A 203 0.48 -21.69 -0.04
CA THR A 203 0.72 -22.92 -0.80
C THR A 203 1.79 -22.70 -1.87
N GLU A 204 2.41 -23.78 -2.33
CA GLU A 204 3.39 -23.72 -3.43
C GLU A 204 2.74 -23.17 -4.71
N GLU A 205 1.53 -23.58 -5.03
CA GLU A 205 0.76 -23.08 -6.18
C GLU A 205 0.50 -21.58 -6.08
N GLY A 206 0.02 -21.11 -4.90
CA GLY A 206 -0.24 -19.69 -4.64
C GLY A 206 1.02 -18.85 -4.77
N LEU A 207 2.14 -19.30 -4.18
CA LEU A 207 3.43 -18.63 -4.30
C LEU A 207 3.88 -18.56 -5.76
N ASN A 208 3.90 -19.70 -6.45
CA ASN A 208 4.35 -19.76 -7.84
C ASN A 208 3.52 -18.85 -8.75
N GLY A 209 2.20 -18.79 -8.56
CA GLY A 209 1.32 -17.90 -9.31
C GLY A 209 1.63 -16.42 -9.08
N SER A 210 1.81 -16.01 -7.82
CA SER A 210 2.14 -14.62 -7.47
C SER A 210 3.54 -14.22 -7.93
N VAL A 211 4.53 -15.12 -7.77
CA VAL A 211 5.91 -14.93 -8.21
C VAL A 211 5.99 -14.82 -9.74
N SER A 212 5.24 -15.65 -10.49
CA SER A 212 5.20 -15.57 -11.97
C SER A 212 4.69 -14.21 -12.43
N ARG A 213 3.53 -13.76 -11.93
CA ARG A 213 2.98 -12.43 -12.26
C ARG A 213 3.90 -11.28 -11.91
N PHE A 214 4.63 -11.41 -10.82
CA PHE A 214 5.62 -10.41 -10.40
C PHE A 214 6.83 -10.38 -11.34
N SER A 215 7.36 -11.54 -11.71
CA SER A 215 8.48 -11.68 -12.64
C SER A 215 8.12 -11.25 -14.07
N GLU A 216 6.91 -11.55 -14.52
CA GLU A 216 6.37 -11.08 -15.79
C GLU A 216 6.31 -9.54 -15.82
N THR A 217 5.79 -8.92 -14.74
CA THR A 217 5.78 -7.45 -14.64
C THR A 217 7.20 -6.86 -14.65
N TRP A 218 8.16 -7.52 -14.00
CA TRP A 218 9.55 -7.09 -14.03
C TRP A 218 10.16 -7.17 -15.43
N ALA A 219 9.86 -8.24 -16.17
CA ALA A 219 10.29 -8.38 -17.57
C ALA A 219 9.71 -7.27 -18.46
N GLU A 220 8.40 -6.95 -18.28
CA GLU A 220 7.75 -5.83 -18.98
C GLU A 220 8.41 -4.48 -18.62
N VAL A 221 8.79 -4.25 -17.36
CA VAL A 221 9.55 -3.06 -16.95
C VAL A 221 10.89 -3.00 -17.66
N GLY A 222 11.61 -4.13 -17.72
CA GLY A 222 12.89 -4.24 -18.42
C GLY A 222 12.78 -3.91 -19.92
N GLN A 223 11.74 -4.44 -20.57
CA GLN A 223 11.46 -4.17 -21.98
C GLN A 223 11.12 -2.69 -22.21
N ALA A 224 10.21 -2.12 -21.39
CA ALA A 224 9.84 -0.71 -21.47
C ALA A 224 11.05 0.21 -21.26
N CYS A 225 11.99 -0.14 -20.39
CA CYS A 225 13.24 0.60 -20.20
C CYS A 225 14.16 0.50 -21.41
N THR A 226 14.24 -0.68 -22.05
CA THR A 226 15.08 -0.92 -23.23
C THR A 226 14.57 -0.12 -24.44
N ASP A 227 13.26 -0.13 -24.66
CA ASP A 227 12.60 0.52 -25.79
C ASP A 227 12.39 2.02 -25.55
N ASP A 228 12.54 2.48 -24.30
CA ASP A 228 12.14 3.82 -23.81
C ASP A 228 10.67 4.13 -24.07
N GLU A 229 9.82 3.09 -24.05
CA GLU A 229 8.39 3.17 -24.31
C GLU A 229 7.58 2.83 -23.05
N PHE A 230 6.76 3.80 -22.61
CA PHE A 230 5.93 3.67 -21.41
C PHE A 230 4.53 4.19 -21.72
N ASP A 231 3.64 3.30 -22.11
CA ASP A 231 2.29 3.65 -22.51
C ASP A 231 1.43 4.18 -21.38
N ALA A 232 0.61 5.20 -21.68
CA ALA A 232 -0.39 5.68 -20.75
C ALA A 232 -1.60 4.75 -20.75
N LYS A 233 -1.91 4.14 -19.59
CA LYS A 233 -3.17 3.41 -19.38
C LYS A 233 -4.22 4.35 -18.79
N VAL A 234 -5.08 4.91 -19.64
CA VAL A 234 -6.12 5.85 -19.22
C VAL A 234 -7.22 5.14 -18.43
N SER A 235 -7.63 5.78 -17.34
CA SER A 235 -8.65 5.23 -16.44
C SER A 235 -9.28 6.36 -15.61
N PRO A 236 -10.32 6.07 -14.79
CA PRO A 236 -10.83 7.03 -13.82
C PRO A 236 -9.75 7.58 -12.88
N LEU A 237 -8.67 6.82 -12.64
CA LEU A 237 -7.57 7.21 -11.76
C LEU A 237 -6.70 8.34 -12.32
N CYS A 238 -6.82 8.68 -13.60
CA CYS A 238 -6.19 9.88 -14.17
C CYS A 238 -6.64 11.16 -13.44
N GLY A 239 -7.84 11.16 -12.85
CA GLY A 239 -8.32 12.25 -11.99
C GLY A 239 -7.50 12.48 -10.71
N TRP A 240 -6.72 11.50 -10.28
CA TRP A 240 -5.83 11.53 -9.10
C TRP A 240 -4.35 11.41 -9.46
N CYS A 241 -4.01 11.48 -10.76
CA CYS A 241 -2.63 11.42 -11.19
C CYS A 241 -1.96 12.78 -11.02
N PRO A 242 -0.87 12.92 -10.25
CA PRO A 242 -0.19 14.20 -10.07
C PRO A 242 0.47 14.70 -11.36
N TYR A 243 0.71 13.81 -12.32
CA TYR A 243 1.35 14.12 -13.60
C TYR A 243 0.36 14.36 -14.75
N VAL A 244 -0.93 14.57 -14.44
CA VAL A 244 -1.99 14.68 -15.46
C VAL A 244 -1.75 15.82 -16.43
N VAL A 245 -1.09 16.91 -16.01
CA VAL A 245 -0.78 18.06 -16.85
C VAL A 245 0.25 17.75 -17.93
N ASP A 246 1.12 16.78 -17.67
CA ASP A 246 2.21 16.36 -18.57
C ASP A 246 1.86 15.09 -19.36
N CYS A 247 0.64 14.57 -19.18
CA CYS A 247 0.15 13.37 -19.84
C CYS A 247 -1.03 13.73 -20.76
N VAL A 248 -0.79 13.79 -22.04
CA VAL A 248 -1.81 14.21 -23.04
C VAL A 248 -3.03 13.29 -22.97
N GLU A 249 -2.82 11.99 -22.92
CA GLU A 249 -3.86 10.96 -22.87
C GLU A 249 -4.66 11.05 -21.55
N GLY A 250 -3.96 11.20 -20.44
CA GLY A 250 -4.57 11.35 -19.11
C GLY A 250 -5.39 12.64 -19.00
N ALA A 251 -4.85 13.76 -19.47
CA ALA A 251 -5.56 15.03 -19.49
C ALA A 251 -6.81 14.99 -20.39
N SER A 252 -6.73 14.33 -21.54
CA SER A 252 -7.87 14.10 -22.44
C SER A 252 -8.97 13.29 -21.77
N GLU A 253 -8.63 12.19 -21.09
CA GLU A 253 -9.59 11.37 -20.34
C GLU A 253 -10.27 12.16 -19.22
N VAL A 254 -9.51 12.95 -18.47
CA VAL A 254 -10.05 13.79 -17.38
C VAL A 254 -11.04 14.83 -17.94
N ARG A 255 -10.69 15.54 -19.01
CA ARG A 255 -11.59 16.51 -19.66
C ARG A 255 -12.85 15.84 -20.21
N SER A 256 -12.70 14.68 -20.84
CA SER A 256 -13.82 13.89 -21.35
C SER A 256 -14.79 13.45 -20.23
N ARG A 257 -14.23 13.02 -19.08
CA ARG A 257 -15.04 12.68 -17.89
C ARG A 257 -15.73 13.90 -17.29
N ALA A 258 -15.05 15.02 -17.21
CA ALA A 258 -15.63 16.28 -16.74
C ALA A 258 -16.82 16.71 -17.61
N GLY A 259 -16.66 16.73 -18.93
CA GLY A 259 -17.73 17.05 -19.86
C GLY A 259 -18.94 16.12 -19.81
N ARG A 260 -18.73 14.86 -19.37
CA ARG A 260 -19.81 13.87 -19.16
C ARG A 260 -20.37 13.83 -17.73
N GLY A 261 -19.94 14.74 -16.86
CA GLY A 261 -20.35 14.75 -15.44
C GLY A 261 -19.88 13.51 -14.63
N ARG A 262 -18.86 12.81 -15.11
CA ARG A 262 -18.32 11.59 -14.50
C ARG A 262 -17.01 11.78 -13.74
N LEU A 263 -16.45 12.98 -13.73
CA LEU A 263 -15.31 13.34 -12.93
C LEU A 263 -15.78 13.73 -11.53
N ARG A 264 -15.27 13.03 -10.51
CA ARG A 264 -15.61 13.35 -9.13
C ARG A 264 -15.25 14.78 -8.76
N ALA A 265 -16.01 15.37 -7.86
CA ALA A 265 -15.82 16.77 -7.42
C ALA A 265 -14.49 16.97 -6.67
N ASP A 266 -14.05 15.92 -5.94
CA ASP A 266 -12.82 15.90 -5.14
C ASP A 266 -11.57 15.45 -5.93
N ALA A 267 -11.66 15.24 -7.25
CA ALA A 267 -10.53 14.84 -8.07
C ALA A 267 -9.53 16.00 -8.23
N PRO A 268 -8.26 15.87 -7.78
CA PRO A 268 -7.25 16.94 -7.85
C PRO A 268 -6.99 17.46 -9.28
N ALA A 269 -7.16 16.60 -10.27
CA ALA A 269 -6.99 16.97 -11.68
C ALA A 269 -7.94 18.09 -12.14
N ARG A 270 -9.06 18.36 -11.42
CA ARG A 270 -9.91 19.52 -11.70
C ARG A 270 -9.13 20.82 -11.58
N THR A 271 -8.48 21.00 -10.45
CA THR A 271 -7.67 22.19 -10.19
C THR A 271 -6.46 22.25 -11.11
N LEU A 272 -5.77 21.12 -11.30
CA LEU A 272 -4.57 21.02 -12.13
C LEU A 272 -4.84 21.36 -13.63
N LEU A 273 -6.03 21.06 -14.13
CA LEU A 273 -6.42 21.29 -15.53
C LEU A 273 -7.37 22.48 -15.72
N GLY A 274 -7.68 23.23 -14.64
CA GLY A 274 -8.56 24.40 -14.72
C GLY A 274 -10.02 24.07 -15.07
N LEU A 275 -10.60 22.97 -14.52
CA LEU A 275 -11.94 22.44 -14.82
C LEU A 275 -12.97 22.76 -13.74
#